data_b47f5986d59720594c6117359f5b0580
#
_entry.id   b47f5986d59720594c6117359f5b0580
#
_cell.length_a   1.000
_cell.length_b   1.000
_cell.length_c   1.000
_cell.angle_alpha   90.00
_cell.angle_beta   90.00
_cell.angle_gamma   90.00
#
_symmetry.space_group_name_H-M   'P 1'
#
loop_
_entity.id
_entity.type
_entity.pdbx_description
1 polymer ?
#
loop_
_entity_poly.entity_id
_entity_poly.type
_entity_poly.pdbx_seq_one_letter_code
_entity_poly.pdbx_strand_id
1 'polypeptide(L)'
;PFLYASSAATYGGRSDNFVENREFEQPLNVYGYSKFLFDQYVRQILPQAESQICGFRYFNVYGPRENHKGSMASVAFHLNNQINNGENPKLFSGSEGFKRDFIYVGDVADVNLWFWKNGVSGIYNCGTGRSESFQAVADAVLEFHKKGHVEYMPFPEKLKGRYQSFTQADLTKLKDAGYNAPFKTVAEGVAEYMIWLNKDNL
;
A
#
# COMPACT_ATOMS: atom_id res chain seq x y z
N PRO A 1 -7.77 10.25 -21.38
CA PRO A 1 -7.85 9.82 -19.98
C PRO A 1 -6.70 10.38 -19.16
N PHE A 2 -6.98 10.74 -17.90
CA PHE A 2 -6.03 11.20 -16.92
C PHE A 2 -6.16 10.36 -15.64
N LEU A 3 -5.19 9.51 -15.36
CA LEU A 3 -5.12 8.70 -14.14
C LEU A 3 -4.01 9.25 -13.26
N TYR A 4 -4.26 9.38 -11.93
CA TYR A 4 -3.25 9.93 -11.02
C TYR A 4 -3.15 9.16 -9.70
N ALA A 5 -1.97 9.23 -9.12
CA ALA A 5 -1.67 8.65 -7.83
C ALA A 5 -2.07 9.62 -6.70
N SER A 6 -3.17 9.31 -6.01
CA SER A 6 -3.47 9.80 -4.68
C SER A 6 -2.87 8.84 -3.64
N SER A 7 -3.31 8.89 -2.38
CA SER A 7 -2.73 8.09 -1.31
C SER A 7 -3.71 7.87 -0.16
N ALA A 8 -3.62 6.72 0.50
CA ALA A 8 -4.29 6.48 1.78
C ALA A 8 -3.79 7.42 2.91
N ALA A 9 -2.65 8.12 2.71
CA ALA A 9 -2.19 9.17 3.63
C ALA A 9 -3.18 10.34 3.78
N THR A 10 -4.13 10.49 2.86
CA THR A 10 -5.23 11.46 2.96
C THR A 10 -6.14 11.19 4.16
N TYR A 11 -6.23 9.94 4.62
CA TYR A 11 -7.03 9.56 5.79
C TYR A 11 -6.37 9.88 7.13
N GLY A 12 -5.06 10.12 7.13
CA GLY A 12 -4.32 10.47 8.35
C GLY A 12 -4.19 9.32 9.35
N GLY A 13 -4.36 9.63 10.63
CA GLY A 13 -4.16 8.70 11.75
C GLY A 13 -5.37 7.85 12.12
N ARG A 14 -6.38 7.74 11.27
CA ARG A 14 -7.59 6.96 11.55
C ARG A 14 -7.30 5.48 11.76
N SER A 15 -8.18 4.83 12.50
CA SER A 15 -8.18 3.38 12.72
C SER A 15 -9.39 2.68 12.05
N ASP A 16 -10.30 3.45 11.44
CA ASP A 16 -11.54 2.98 10.82
C ASP A 16 -11.97 3.87 9.64
N ASN A 17 -13.02 3.51 8.94
CA ASN A 17 -13.71 4.32 7.92
C ASN A 17 -12.76 4.86 6.84
N PHE A 18 -11.96 4.00 6.25
CA PHE A 18 -11.13 4.34 5.09
C PHE A 18 -11.99 4.39 3.80
N VAL A 19 -12.98 5.27 3.80
CA VAL A 19 -13.95 5.47 2.73
C VAL A 19 -13.66 6.80 2.01
N GLU A 20 -13.88 6.86 0.69
CA GLU A 20 -13.57 8.04 -0.14
C GLU A 20 -14.58 9.19 0.06
N ASN A 21 -14.87 9.50 1.33
CA ASN A 21 -15.71 10.61 1.75
C ASN A 21 -14.86 11.68 2.44
N ARG A 22 -15.17 12.95 2.14
CA ARG A 22 -14.46 14.13 2.68
C ARG A 22 -14.42 14.16 4.21
N GLU A 23 -15.46 13.67 4.85
CA GLU A 23 -15.58 13.58 6.32
C GLU A 23 -14.44 12.77 6.97
N PHE A 24 -13.92 11.76 6.26
CA PHE A 24 -12.90 10.85 6.77
C PHE A 24 -11.47 11.26 6.40
N GLU A 25 -11.27 12.40 5.76
CA GLU A 25 -9.98 12.87 5.25
C GLU A 25 -9.34 13.89 6.19
N GLN A 26 -8.27 13.48 6.89
CA GLN A 26 -7.53 14.30 7.86
C GLN A 26 -6.03 14.03 7.75
N PRO A 27 -5.35 14.49 6.67
CA PRO A 27 -3.94 14.22 6.45
C PRO A 27 -3.06 14.77 7.59
N LEU A 28 -2.07 13.97 8.04
CA LEU A 28 -1.19 14.31 9.17
C LEU A 28 0.11 14.99 8.78
N ASN A 29 0.44 15.04 7.50
CA ASN A 29 1.72 15.57 7.03
C ASN A 29 1.58 16.23 5.65
N VAL A 30 2.63 16.94 5.23
CA VAL A 30 2.65 17.68 3.97
C VAL A 30 2.39 16.78 2.76
N TYR A 31 2.91 15.56 2.75
CA TYR A 31 2.66 14.61 1.67
C TYR A 31 1.17 14.24 1.58
N GLY A 32 0.57 13.78 2.67
CA GLY A 32 -0.86 13.46 2.71
C GLY A 32 -1.72 14.67 2.36
N TYR A 33 -1.33 15.86 2.85
CA TYR A 33 -2.05 17.09 2.56
C TYR A 33 -1.96 17.48 1.07
N SER A 34 -0.82 17.30 0.42
CA SER A 34 -0.68 17.56 -1.02
C SER A 34 -1.60 16.67 -1.87
N LYS A 35 -1.71 15.37 -1.51
CA LYS A 35 -2.62 14.44 -2.17
C LYS A 35 -4.08 14.79 -1.91
N PHE A 36 -4.40 15.16 -0.69
CA PHE A 36 -5.71 15.65 -0.30
C PHE A 36 -6.13 16.87 -1.11
N LEU A 37 -5.29 17.90 -1.21
CA LEU A 37 -5.60 19.10 -1.99
C LEU A 37 -5.87 18.78 -3.46
N PHE A 38 -5.07 17.88 -4.04
CA PHE A 38 -5.29 17.46 -5.42
C PHE A 38 -6.61 16.71 -5.59
N ASP A 39 -6.96 15.82 -4.66
CA ASP A 39 -8.27 15.15 -4.65
C ASP A 39 -9.44 16.16 -4.55
N GLN A 40 -9.31 17.24 -3.73
CA GLN A 40 -10.34 18.27 -3.65
C GLN A 40 -10.47 19.04 -4.98
N TYR A 41 -9.36 19.39 -5.60
CA TYR A 41 -9.39 20.04 -6.92
C TYR A 41 -10.07 19.14 -7.97
N VAL A 42 -9.71 17.86 -8.01
CA VAL A 42 -10.36 16.91 -8.92
C VAL A 42 -11.85 16.80 -8.66
N ARG A 43 -12.30 16.71 -7.40
CA ARG A 43 -13.75 16.70 -7.07
C ARG A 43 -14.49 17.93 -7.61
N GLN A 44 -13.85 19.09 -7.58
CA GLN A 44 -14.43 20.33 -8.07
C GLN A 44 -14.62 20.31 -9.59
N ILE A 45 -13.64 19.81 -10.34
CA ILE A 45 -13.69 19.82 -11.82
C ILE A 45 -14.42 18.61 -12.41
N LEU A 46 -14.50 17.50 -11.68
CA LEU A 46 -15.01 16.21 -12.16
C LEU A 46 -16.43 16.27 -12.74
N PRO A 47 -17.39 17.02 -12.17
CA PRO A 47 -18.76 17.13 -12.73
C PRO A 47 -18.85 17.76 -14.12
N GLN A 48 -17.82 18.51 -14.53
CA GLN A 48 -17.76 19.21 -15.80
C GLN A 48 -16.68 18.65 -16.74
N ALA A 49 -16.01 17.58 -16.31
CA ALA A 49 -14.91 16.99 -17.08
C ALA A 49 -15.42 16.20 -18.29
N GLU A 50 -15.01 16.60 -19.49
CA GLU A 50 -15.31 15.88 -20.74
C GLU A 50 -14.42 14.64 -20.94
N SER A 51 -13.28 14.59 -20.25
CA SER A 51 -12.33 13.47 -20.31
C SER A 51 -12.36 12.65 -19.01
N GLN A 52 -11.97 11.41 -19.11
CA GLN A 52 -11.78 10.56 -17.92
C GLN A 52 -10.75 11.18 -16.99
N ILE A 53 -11.12 11.34 -15.72
CA ILE A 53 -10.22 11.67 -14.62
C ILE A 53 -10.41 10.63 -13.51
N CYS A 54 -9.37 9.88 -13.19
CA CYS A 54 -9.43 8.84 -12.16
C CYS A 54 -8.24 8.92 -11.20
N GLY A 55 -8.52 9.07 -9.91
CA GLY A 55 -7.53 9.09 -8.83
C GLY A 55 -7.56 7.82 -8.02
N PHE A 56 -6.38 7.30 -7.67
CA PHE A 56 -6.27 6.11 -6.83
C PHE A 56 -5.57 6.44 -5.53
N ARG A 57 -6.24 6.21 -4.41
CA ARG A 57 -5.65 6.24 -3.07
C ARG A 57 -4.95 4.93 -2.81
N TYR A 58 -3.68 4.87 -3.19
CA TYR A 58 -2.87 3.67 -2.96
C TYR A 58 -2.63 3.47 -1.48
N PHE A 59 -2.84 2.24 -1.02
CA PHE A 59 -2.48 1.78 0.31
C PHE A 59 -1.01 1.37 0.34
N ASN A 60 -0.60 0.35 1.07
CA ASN A 60 0.81 0.00 1.21
C ASN A 60 1.28 -0.86 0.02
N VAL A 61 1.65 -0.19 -1.07
CA VAL A 61 2.13 -0.85 -2.29
C VAL A 61 3.53 -1.42 -2.08
N TYR A 62 3.74 -2.66 -2.51
CA TYR A 62 5.04 -3.32 -2.57
C TYR A 62 5.21 -4.09 -3.88
N GLY A 63 6.47 -4.37 -4.27
CA GLY A 63 6.75 -5.16 -5.46
C GLY A 63 7.94 -4.65 -6.27
N PRO A 64 8.14 -5.20 -7.47
CA PRO A 64 9.26 -4.87 -8.35
C PRO A 64 9.53 -3.37 -8.56
N ARG A 65 10.82 -3.06 -8.75
CA ARG A 65 11.32 -1.73 -9.16
C ARG A 65 11.23 -0.63 -8.09
N GLU A 66 11.29 -0.98 -6.82
CA GLU A 66 11.28 0.00 -5.73
C GLU A 66 12.65 0.31 -5.09
N ASN A 67 13.74 -0.30 -5.56
CA ASN A 67 15.10 -0.11 -5.01
C ASN A 67 15.56 1.36 -5.00
N HIS A 68 15.08 2.18 -5.94
CA HIS A 68 15.37 3.62 -5.99
C HIS A 68 14.77 4.43 -4.84
N LYS A 69 13.81 3.87 -4.11
CA LYS A 69 13.14 4.54 -2.98
C LYS A 69 13.99 4.62 -1.71
N GLY A 70 15.12 3.92 -1.65
CA GLY A 70 15.99 3.89 -0.46
C GLY A 70 15.22 3.45 0.79
N SER A 71 15.30 4.23 1.87
CA SER A 71 14.59 3.93 3.13
C SER A 71 13.06 3.93 3.03
N MET A 72 12.49 4.44 1.94
CA MET A 72 11.05 4.47 1.70
C MET A 72 10.54 3.26 0.91
N ALA A 73 11.41 2.31 0.58
CA ALA A 73 11.01 1.04 -0.02
C ALA A 73 10.17 0.20 0.98
N SER A 74 9.44 -0.78 0.47
CA SER A 74 8.56 -1.61 1.30
C SER A 74 9.32 -2.44 2.34
N VAL A 75 8.62 -2.84 3.38
CA VAL A 75 9.19 -3.74 4.40
C VAL A 75 9.67 -5.05 3.77
N ALA A 76 8.95 -5.62 2.80
CA ALA A 76 9.36 -6.84 2.09
C ALA A 76 10.73 -6.69 1.42
N PHE A 77 10.98 -5.53 0.78
CA PHE A 77 12.29 -5.22 0.17
C PHE A 77 13.41 -5.17 1.21
N HIS A 78 13.19 -4.47 2.33
CA HIS A 78 14.21 -4.35 3.37
C HIS A 78 14.53 -5.68 4.03
N LEU A 79 13.51 -6.50 4.35
CA LEU A 79 13.70 -7.81 4.96
C LEU A 79 14.45 -8.77 4.02
N ASN A 80 14.11 -8.77 2.72
CA ASN A 80 14.87 -9.53 1.72
C ASN A 80 16.36 -9.13 1.69
N ASN A 81 16.65 -7.83 1.69
CA ASN A 81 18.03 -7.35 1.65
C ASN A 81 18.81 -7.72 2.90
N GLN A 82 18.17 -7.67 4.08
CA GLN A 82 18.80 -8.13 5.33
C GLN A 82 19.21 -9.61 5.24
N ILE A 83 18.30 -10.48 4.78
CA ILE A 83 18.62 -11.91 4.64
C ILE A 83 19.73 -12.14 3.61
N ASN A 84 19.70 -11.43 2.47
CA ASN A 84 20.73 -11.55 1.45
C ASN A 84 22.12 -11.07 1.94
N ASN A 85 22.14 -10.11 2.86
CA ASN A 85 23.36 -9.64 3.53
C ASN A 85 23.81 -10.53 4.70
N GLY A 86 23.13 -11.65 4.96
CA GLY A 86 23.45 -12.56 6.08
C GLY A 86 22.93 -12.11 7.44
N GLU A 87 22.03 -11.11 7.47
CA GLU A 87 21.38 -10.64 8.69
C GLU A 87 20.00 -11.31 8.86
N ASN A 88 19.53 -11.36 10.11
CA ASN A 88 18.15 -11.72 10.38
C ASN A 88 17.20 -10.53 10.08
N PRO A 89 15.97 -10.79 9.59
CA PRO A 89 14.95 -9.78 9.43
C PRO A 89 14.60 -9.07 10.74
N LYS A 90 14.59 -7.73 10.73
CA LYS A 90 14.35 -6.91 11.92
C LYS A 90 12.98 -6.24 11.84
N LEU A 91 12.15 -6.46 12.86
CA LEU A 91 10.88 -5.78 13.07
C LEU A 91 10.89 -5.00 14.39
N PHE A 92 10.01 -4.04 14.54
CA PHE A 92 9.81 -3.37 15.82
C PHE A 92 9.00 -4.24 16.77
N SER A 93 9.36 -4.28 18.06
CA SER A 93 8.54 -4.89 19.10
C SER A 93 7.14 -4.28 19.09
N GLY A 94 6.10 -5.11 19.14
CA GLY A 94 4.70 -4.69 19.01
C GLY A 94 4.22 -4.58 17.57
N SER A 95 5.06 -4.90 16.57
CA SER A 95 4.70 -4.83 15.15
C SER A 95 3.61 -5.81 14.74
N GLU A 96 3.35 -6.85 15.52
CA GLU A 96 2.20 -7.74 15.36
C GLU A 96 0.86 -7.01 15.54
N GLY A 97 0.85 -5.93 16.32
CA GLY A 97 -0.30 -5.04 16.51
C GLY A 97 -0.48 -4.00 15.40
N PHE A 98 0.55 -3.77 14.57
CA PHE A 98 0.48 -2.82 13.46
C PHE A 98 0.05 -3.54 12.19
N LYS A 99 -1.11 -3.17 11.67
CA LYS A 99 -1.69 -3.78 10.48
C LYS A 99 -1.81 -2.78 9.33
N ARG A 100 -1.50 -3.23 8.13
CA ARG A 100 -1.62 -2.43 6.90
C ARG A 100 -2.34 -3.22 5.82
N ASP A 101 -3.05 -2.52 4.99
CA ASP A 101 -3.51 -3.06 3.73
C ASP A 101 -2.32 -3.03 2.75
N PHE A 102 -1.66 -4.18 2.63
CA PHE A 102 -0.56 -4.37 1.69
C PHE A 102 -1.09 -4.82 0.35
N ILE A 103 -0.75 -4.10 -0.72
CA ILE A 103 -1.16 -4.42 -2.07
C ILE A 103 0.04 -4.63 -2.99
N TYR A 104 0.02 -5.71 -3.75
CA TYR A 104 1.06 -6.02 -4.74
C TYR A 104 0.98 -5.06 -5.94
N VAL A 105 2.13 -4.61 -6.43
CA VAL A 105 2.20 -3.62 -7.52
C VAL A 105 1.59 -4.11 -8.83
N GLY A 106 1.58 -5.42 -9.08
CA GLY A 106 0.88 -6.02 -10.22
C GLY A 106 -0.62 -5.79 -10.15
N ASP A 107 -1.23 -6.01 -8.97
CA ASP A 107 -2.66 -5.76 -8.76
C ASP A 107 -3.00 -4.26 -8.92
N VAL A 108 -2.09 -3.37 -8.47
CA VAL A 108 -2.23 -1.92 -8.70
C VAL A 108 -2.24 -1.60 -10.19
N ALA A 109 -1.35 -2.22 -10.98
CA ALA A 109 -1.32 -2.05 -12.43
C ALA A 109 -2.62 -2.53 -13.09
N ASP A 110 -3.14 -3.67 -12.66
CA ASP A 110 -4.40 -4.24 -13.17
C ASP A 110 -5.60 -3.31 -12.89
N VAL A 111 -5.70 -2.74 -11.67
CA VAL A 111 -6.72 -1.74 -11.36
C VAL A 111 -6.60 -0.55 -12.31
N ASN A 112 -5.41 0.03 -12.45
CA ASN A 112 -5.19 1.20 -13.32
C ASN A 112 -5.57 0.91 -14.77
N LEU A 113 -5.15 -0.25 -15.32
CA LEU A 113 -5.45 -0.65 -16.69
C LEU A 113 -6.93 -0.90 -16.90
N TRP A 114 -7.61 -1.50 -15.93
CA TRP A 114 -9.05 -1.73 -16.00
C TRP A 114 -9.82 -0.41 -16.06
N PHE A 115 -9.52 0.54 -15.16
CA PHE A 115 -10.18 1.86 -15.15
C PHE A 115 -9.89 2.63 -16.43
N TRP A 116 -8.64 2.60 -16.92
CA TRP A 116 -8.29 3.23 -18.19
C TRP A 116 -9.12 2.68 -19.36
N LYS A 117 -9.28 1.37 -19.44
CA LYS A 117 -10.05 0.70 -20.52
C LYS A 117 -11.54 0.97 -20.43
N ASN A 118 -12.09 1.08 -19.22
CA ASN A 118 -13.53 1.23 -19.02
C ASN A 118 -14.00 2.70 -18.92
N GLY A 119 -13.08 3.67 -18.97
CA GLY A 119 -13.41 5.09 -19.02
C GLY A 119 -14.08 5.65 -17.75
N VAL A 120 -13.98 4.93 -16.62
CA VAL A 120 -14.64 5.30 -15.36
C VAL A 120 -13.87 6.44 -14.67
N SER A 121 -14.58 7.49 -14.28
CA SER A 121 -14.02 8.65 -13.58
C SER A 121 -14.35 8.61 -12.09
N GLY A 122 -13.49 9.22 -11.26
CA GLY A 122 -13.70 9.32 -9.82
C GLY A 122 -12.42 9.20 -9.01
N ILE A 123 -12.57 9.10 -7.69
CA ILE A 123 -11.47 8.85 -6.74
C ILE A 123 -11.79 7.55 -6.02
N TYR A 124 -10.86 6.61 -6.02
CA TYR A 124 -11.03 5.24 -5.55
C TYR A 124 -9.91 4.81 -4.64
N ASN A 125 -10.24 4.04 -3.61
CA ASN A 125 -9.24 3.31 -2.85
C ASN A 125 -8.63 2.21 -3.73
N CYS A 126 -7.32 2.05 -3.63
CA CYS A 126 -6.59 0.96 -4.26
C CYS A 126 -5.77 0.23 -3.19
N GLY A 127 -6.39 -0.75 -2.59
CA GLY A 127 -5.91 -1.68 -1.58
C GLY A 127 -6.56 -3.03 -1.81
N THR A 128 -6.34 -3.97 -0.92
CA THR A 128 -6.91 -5.33 -0.99
C THR A 128 -8.20 -5.49 -0.18
N GLY A 129 -8.50 -4.53 0.71
CA GLY A 129 -9.57 -4.61 1.70
C GLY A 129 -9.24 -5.57 2.86
N ARG A 130 -7.98 -6.01 2.97
CA ARG A 130 -7.49 -6.88 4.04
C ARG A 130 -6.28 -6.23 4.70
N SER A 131 -6.33 -6.11 6.01
CA SER A 131 -5.18 -5.61 6.77
C SER A 131 -4.37 -6.78 7.32
N GLU A 132 -3.06 -6.76 7.07
CA GLU A 132 -2.11 -7.76 7.53
C GLU A 132 -1.02 -7.13 8.40
N SER A 133 -0.42 -7.92 9.28
CA SER A 133 0.68 -7.45 10.12
C SER A 133 2.00 -7.37 9.35
N PHE A 134 2.95 -6.58 9.88
CA PHE A 134 4.33 -6.62 9.38
C PHE A 134 4.97 -7.99 9.61
N GLN A 135 4.51 -8.73 10.65
CA GLN A 135 4.93 -10.10 10.90
C GLN A 135 4.53 -11.02 9.73
N ALA A 136 3.30 -10.91 9.21
CA ALA A 136 2.85 -11.72 8.07
C ALA A 136 3.73 -11.50 6.83
N VAL A 137 4.19 -10.26 6.60
CA VAL A 137 5.15 -9.97 5.52
C VAL A 137 6.50 -10.63 5.79
N ALA A 138 7.01 -10.56 7.03
CA ALA A 138 8.28 -11.19 7.39
C ALA A 138 8.21 -12.72 7.28
N ASP A 139 7.12 -13.32 7.70
CA ASP A 139 6.90 -14.78 7.60
C ASP A 139 6.91 -15.22 6.13
N ALA A 140 6.25 -14.47 5.23
CA ALA A 140 6.28 -14.76 3.80
C ALA A 140 7.69 -14.62 3.19
N VAL A 141 8.48 -13.63 3.62
CA VAL A 141 9.88 -13.48 3.17
C VAL A 141 10.73 -14.63 3.68
N LEU A 142 10.61 -15.00 4.97
CA LEU A 142 11.34 -16.14 5.57
C LEU A 142 10.95 -17.47 4.91
N GLU A 143 9.67 -17.65 4.58
CA GLU A 143 9.18 -18.84 3.87
C GLU A 143 9.87 -19.00 2.51
N PHE A 144 10.09 -17.91 1.78
CA PHE A 144 10.83 -17.97 0.52
C PHE A 144 12.30 -18.33 0.72
N HIS A 145 12.98 -17.67 1.65
CA HIS A 145 14.41 -17.88 1.87
C HIS A 145 14.77 -19.17 2.62
N LYS A 146 13.83 -19.78 3.33
CA LYS A 146 14.00 -20.98 4.16
C LYS A 146 15.14 -20.87 5.17
N LYS A 147 15.48 -19.66 5.63
CA LYS A 147 16.54 -19.37 6.58
C LYS A 147 16.27 -18.11 7.38
N GLY A 148 16.88 -18.02 8.58
CA GLY A 148 16.75 -16.88 9.48
C GLY A 148 15.51 -16.95 10.38
N HIS A 149 15.35 -15.94 11.21
CA HIS A 149 14.21 -15.73 12.10
C HIS A 149 14.02 -14.24 12.32
N VAL A 150 12.83 -13.80 12.74
CA VAL A 150 12.59 -12.38 13.03
C VAL A 150 13.31 -11.98 14.33
N GLU A 151 14.09 -10.91 14.26
CA GLU A 151 14.62 -10.19 15.42
C GLU A 151 13.77 -8.96 15.73
N TYR A 152 13.41 -8.76 17.00
CA TYR A 152 12.63 -7.62 17.42
C TYR A 152 13.50 -6.53 18.01
N MET A 153 13.34 -5.31 17.50
CA MET A 153 14.01 -4.10 17.99
C MET A 153 13.04 -3.22 18.78
N PRO A 154 13.52 -2.43 19.75
CA PRO A 154 12.67 -1.46 20.44
C PRO A 154 11.99 -0.49 19.45
N PHE A 155 10.71 -0.21 19.69
CA PHE A 155 9.99 0.77 18.89
C PHE A 155 10.57 2.17 19.12
N PRO A 156 10.93 2.94 18.05
CA PRO A 156 11.54 4.25 18.19
C PRO A 156 10.62 5.26 18.91
N GLU A 157 11.10 5.89 19.97
CA GLU A 157 10.34 6.87 20.77
C GLU A 157 9.77 8.01 19.91
N LYS A 158 10.54 8.49 18.91
CA LYS A 158 10.12 9.56 17.98
C LYS A 158 8.89 9.23 17.13
N LEU A 159 8.54 7.94 17.00
CA LEU A 159 7.38 7.47 16.23
C LEU A 159 6.15 7.24 17.12
N LYS A 160 6.30 7.20 18.44
CA LYS A 160 5.17 7.03 19.36
C LYS A 160 4.14 8.14 19.18
N GLY A 161 2.87 7.77 19.09
CA GLY A 161 1.74 8.70 18.89
C GLY A 161 1.64 9.33 17.49
N ARG A 162 2.61 9.09 16.60
CA ARG A 162 2.61 9.58 15.20
C ARG A 162 2.58 8.46 14.16
N TYR A 163 2.68 7.22 14.62
CA TYR A 163 2.70 6.06 13.76
C TYR A 163 1.26 5.55 13.58
N GLN A 164 0.84 5.46 12.34
CA GLN A 164 -0.47 4.89 12.01
C GLN A 164 -0.45 3.39 12.35
N SER A 165 -1.36 2.93 13.22
CA SER A 165 -1.38 1.53 13.66
C SER A 165 -2.16 0.61 12.73
N PHE A 166 -3.12 1.16 11.96
CA PHE A 166 -4.04 0.38 11.15
C PHE A 166 -4.37 1.09 9.84
N THR A 167 -4.45 0.33 8.73
CA THR A 167 -5.10 0.76 7.48
C THR A 167 -5.78 -0.43 6.82
N GLN A 168 -6.99 -0.20 6.28
CA GLN A 168 -7.72 -1.17 5.47
C GLN A 168 -8.62 -0.42 4.49
N ALA A 169 -8.46 -0.64 3.21
CA ALA A 169 -9.29 -0.02 2.18
C ALA A 169 -10.74 -0.48 2.28
N ASP A 170 -11.67 0.44 2.29
CA ASP A 170 -13.03 0.13 1.88
C ASP A 170 -13.06 0.02 0.35
N LEU A 171 -13.53 -1.10 -0.16
CA LEU A 171 -13.56 -1.39 -1.60
C LEU A 171 -14.95 -1.26 -2.20
N THR A 172 -15.94 -0.81 -1.45
CA THR A 172 -17.32 -0.71 -1.91
C THR A 172 -17.41 0.10 -3.19
N LYS A 173 -16.83 1.29 -3.21
CA LYS A 173 -16.85 2.16 -4.37
C LYS A 173 -16.11 1.59 -5.59
N LEU A 174 -15.00 0.88 -5.37
CA LEU A 174 -14.24 0.21 -6.42
C LEU A 174 -15.08 -0.90 -7.08
N LYS A 175 -15.77 -1.70 -6.26
CA LYS A 175 -16.67 -2.78 -6.71
C LYS A 175 -17.92 -2.25 -7.41
N ASP A 176 -18.52 -1.19 -6.88
CA ASP A 176 -19.68 -0.53 -7.49
C ASP A 176 -19.34 0.06 -8.87
N ALA A 177 -18.09 0.48 -9.07
CA ALA A 177 -17.58 0.89 -10.37
C ALA A 177 -17.41 -0.29 -11.36
N GLY A 178 -17.48 -1.53 -10.88
CA GLY A 178 -17.41 -2.76 -11.67
C GLY A 178 -16.10 -3.54 -11.57
N TYR A 179 -15.10 -3.08 -10.81
CA TYR A 179 -13.86 -3.82 -10.61
C TYR A 179 -14.03 -4.90 -9.53
N ASN A 180 -14.07 -6.16 -9.97
CA ASN A 180 -14.32 -7.33 -9.09
C ASN A 180 -13.21 -8.40 -9.16
N ALA A 181 -12.07 -8.11 -9.79
CA ALA A 181 -10.95 -9.03 -9.82
C ALA A 181 -10.39 -9.26 -8.40
N PRO A 182 -9.96 -10.49 -8.07
CA PRO A 182 -9.35 -10.77 -6.78
C PRO A 182 -7.97 -10.12 -6.68
N PHE A 183 -7.61 -9.71 -5.46
CA PHE A 183 -6.27 -9.23 -5.12
C PHE A 183 -5.44 -10.37 -4.51
N LYS A 184 -4.14 -10.39 -4.78
CA LYS A 184 -3.21 -11.32 -4.14
C LYS A 184 -3.22 -11.14 -2.61
N THR A 185 -3.05 -12.24 -1.91
CA THR A 185 -2.71 -12.23 -0.48
C THR A 185 -1.28 -11.73 -0.29
N VAL A 186 -0.91 -11.35 0.94
CA VAL A 186 0.49 -11.00 1.27
C VAL A 186 1.43 -12.16 0.94
N ALA A 187 1.04 -13.40 1.27
CA ALA A 187 1.87 -14.57 0.98
C ALA A 187 2.12 -14.74 -0.52
N GLU A 188 1.10 -14.66 -1.35
CA GLU A 188 1.22 -14.79 -2.81
C GLU A 188 2.05 -13.66 -3.44
N GLY A 189 1.73 -12.41 -3.09
CA GLY A 189 2.42 -11.26 -3.67
C GLY A 189 3.88 -11.15 -3.20
N VAL A 190 4.16 -11.47 -1.94
CA VAL A 190 5.54 -11.49 -1.42
C VAL A 190 6.33 -12.61 -2.07
N ALA A 191 5.77 -13.82 -2.23
CA ALA A 191 6.45 -14.91 -2.90
C ALA A 191 6.85 -14.53 -4.34
N GLU A 192 5.94 -13.94 -5.11
CA GLU A 192 6.22 -13.46 -6.47
C GLU A 192 7.30 -12.37 -6.47
N TYR A 193 7.24 -11.45 -5.50
CA TYR A 193 8.24 -10.39 -5.37
C TYR A 193 9.62 -10.93 -5.00
N MET A 194 9.71 -11.91 -4.12
CA MET A 194 10.98 -12.55 -3.75
C MET A 194 11.62 -13.27 -4.93
N ILE A 195 10.84 -13.97 -5.76
CA ILE A 195 11.32 -14.57 -7.02
C ILE A 195 11.96 -13.48 -7.90
N TRP A 196 11.27 -12.35 -8.07
CA TRP A 196 11.78 -11.26 -8.89
C TRP A 196 13.07 -10.63 -8.34
N LEU A 197 13.15 -10.41 -7.02
CA LEU A 197 14.32 -9.81 -6.38
C LEU A 197 15.57 -10.72 -6.42
N ASN A 198 15.36 -12.02 -6.42
CA ASN A 198 16.44 -13.01 -6.31
C ASN A 198 16.67 -13.81 -7.60
N LYS A 199 16.09 -13.38 -8.73
CA LYS A 199 16.16 -14.09 -10.02
C LYS A 199 17.59 -14.42 -10.49
N ASP A 200 18.56 -13.59 -10.11
CA ASP A 200 19.97 -13.79 -10.47
C ASP A 200 20.69 -14.76 -9.48
N ASN A 201 20.00 -15.18 -8.41
CA ASN A 201 20.50 -16.08 -7.38
C ASN A 201 19.77 -17.44 -7.36
N LEU A 202 18.77 -17.63 -8.23
CA LEU A 202 18.01 -18.87 -8.43
C LEU A 202 18.55 -19.63 -9.64
#